data_db45536c7e5cb8853007137864d866e7
#
_entry.id   db45536c7e5cb8853007137864d866e7
#
_cell.length_a   1.000
_cell.length_b   1.000
_cell.length_c   1.000
_cell.angle_alpha   90.00
_cell.angle_beta   90.00
_cell.angle_gamma   90.00
#
_symmetry.space_group_name_H-M   'P 1'
#
loop_
_entity.id
_entity.type
_entity.pdbx_description
1 polymer ?
#
loop_
_entity_poly.entity_id
_entity_poly.type
_entity_poly.pdbx_seq_one_letter_code
_entity_poly.pdbx_strand_id
1 'polypeptide(L)'
;MAVRRVSTDVAHTPSHPHDLTEVEHSHDFCELTIVTEGSSMHALEGNEFPVGAGDIFLLQGRQKHYFFERKDLKLINIMYDPARIGLPENDLRQLPGYCAMFLLEPTYRKQHRFASHLHLGPVRMARVQQLAEEMERESEAREPGHEAILRAKLLELIVYLSREYPETKTIEAHALLRVGHVIGALEKEFSRDWKLEELLGIAHMSRSNLMRVFKAATGQSPIEYLIRLRIQKAMALLRNTDLTVTEIAIEVGFNDSNYFTRQFRKVHGQSPRRFRTMLGIEG
;
A
#
# COMPACT_ATOMS: atom_id res chain seq x y z
N MET A 1 -1.35 -15.33 -7.68
CA MET A 1 -2.43 -14.77 -6.86
C MET A 1 -3.38 -15.88 -6.47
N ALA A 2 -3.96 -15.85 -5.27
CA ALA A 2 -4.96 -16.81 -4.84
C ALA A 2 -6.10 -16.08 -4.10
N VAL A 3 -7.31 -16.58 -4.25
CA VAL A 3 -8.51 -16.12 -3.52
C VAL A 3 -9.02 -17.28 -2.70
N ARG A 4 -9.32 -17.05 -1.42
CA ARG A 4 -9.79 -18.11 -0.52
C ARG A 4 -10.92 -17.61 0.37
N ARG A 5 -11.92 -18.47 0.56
CA ARG A 5 -12.98 -18.27 1.57
C ARG A 5 -12.63 -19.08 2.82
N VAL A 6 -12.80 -18.45 3.97
CA VAL A 6 -12.63 -19.08 5.28
C VAL A 6 -13.95 -18.94 6.03
N SER A 7 -14.48 -20.05 6.56
CA SER A 7 -15.67 -20.10 7.41
C SER A 7 -15.37 -20.91 8.65
N THR A 8 -15.94 -20.49 9.78
CA THR A 8 -15.80 -21.20 11.05
C THR A 8 -16.79 -22.36 11.23
N ASP A 9 -17.80 -22.45 10.34
CA ASP A 9 -18.89 -23.44 10.47
C ASP A 9 -18.53 -24.85 10.03
N VAL A 10 -17.34 -25.06 9.48
CA VAL A 10 -16.90 -26.37 9.00
C VAL A 10 -15.73 -26.82 9.84
N ALA A 11 -15.88 -27.98 10.49
CA ALA A 11 -14.75 -28.75 11.04
C ALA A 11 -13.89 -29.25 9.86
N HIS A 12 -13.20 -28.33 9.19
CA HIS A 12 -12.30 -28.66 8.09
C HIS A 12 -10.97 -29.05 8.69
N THR A 13 -10.49 -30.22 8.32
CA THR A 13 -9.08 -30.54 8.43
C THR A 13 -8.35 -29.55 7.54
N PRO A 14 -7.47 -28.68 8.10
CA PRO A 14 -6.84 -27.63 7.31
C PRO A 14 -6.03 -28.26 6.19
N SER A 15 -6.40 -27.96 4.95
CA SER A 15 -5.67 -28.44 3.78
C SER A 15 -4.36 -27.69 3.55
N HIS A 16 -4.22 -26.52 4.20
CA HIS A 16 -3.01 -25.68 4.12
C HIS A 16 -2.77 -24.93 5.45
N PRO A 17 -1.49 -24.63 5.81
CA PRO A 17 -1.16 -23.87 7.03
C PRO A 17 -1.85 -22.51 7.15
N HIS A 18 -2.25 -21.89 6.03
CA HIS A 18 -2.96 -20.61 5.99
C HIS A 18 -4.46 -20.70 6.26
N ASP A 19 -5.02 -21.91 6.35
CA ASP A 19 -6.42 -22.12 6.74
C ASP A 19 -6.58 -22.10 8.27
N LEU A 20 -5.46 -22.09 9.01
CA LEU A 20 -5.40 -22.05 10.47
C LEU A 20 -5.44 -20.60 10.97
N THR A 21 -6.60 -19.96 10.86
CA THR A 21 -6.77 -18.59 11.35
C THR A 21 -6.63 -18.44 12.88
N GLU A 22 -6.63 -19.54 13.64
CA GLU A 22 -6.50 -19.56 15.12
C GLU A 22 -5.04 -19.64 15.59
N VAL A 23 -4.12 -20.00 14.73
CA VAL A 23 -2.70 -20.14 15.09
C VAL A 23 -1.93 -18.92 14.59
N GLU A 24 -1.10 -18.36 15.47
CA GLU A 24 -0.21 -17.26 15.10
C GLU A 24 0.67 -17.67 13.92
N HIS A 25 0.55 -16.96 12.82
CA HIS A 25 1.32 -17.22 11.60
C HIS A 25 1.74 -15.92 10.93
N SER A 26 2.61 -16.03 9.95
CA SER A 26 3.05 -14.91 9.11
C SER A 26 3.33 -15.40 7.70
N HIS A 27 3.29 -14.49 6.73
CA HIS A 27 3.58 -14.78 5.32
C HIS A 27 4.37 -13.64 4.70
N ASP A 28 4.96 -13.86 3.52
CA ASP A 28 5.79 -12.87 2.80
C ASP A 28 5.08 -12.20 1.62
N PHE A 29 3.78 -12.45 1.48
CA PHE A 29 2.89 -11.84 0.49
C PHE A 29 1.94 -10.82 1.14
N CYS A 30 1.22 -10.08 0.33
CA CYS A 30 0.11 -9.23 0.76
C CYS A 30 -1.17 -10.05 0.85
N GLU A 31 -1.91 -9.87 1.95
CA GLU A 31 -3.22 -10.47 2.17
C GLU A 31 -4.26 -9.38 2.41
N LEU A 32 -5.18 -9.22 1.47
CA LEU A 32 -6.34 -8.36 1.60
C LEU A 32 -7.48 -9.19 2.18
N THR A 33 -7.81 -8.93 3.45
CA THR A 33 -8.87 -9.61 4.18
C THR A 33 -10.17 -8.83 4.09
N ILE A 34 -11.26 -9.51 3.74
CA ILE A 34 -12.61 -8.99 3.61
C ILE A 34 -13.51 -9.79 4.54
N VAL A 35 -13.98 -9.20 5.63
CA VAL A 35 -14.92 -9.85 6.56
C VAL A 35 -16.33 -9.73 6.00
N THR A 36 -16.94 -10.85 5.62
CA THR A 36 -18.24 -10.88 4.95
C THR A 36 -19.39 -11.10 5.92
N GLU A 37 -19.17 -11.88 6.98
CA GLU A 37 -20.17 -12.18 8.01
C GLU A 37 -19.48 -12.36 9.37
N GLY A 38 -20.29 -12.25 10.45
CA GLY A 38 -19.84 -12.52 11.82
C GLY A 38 -18.87 -11.49 12.38
N SER A 39 -18.15 -11.90 13.42
CA SER A 39 -17.17 -11.06 14.11
C SER A 39 -16.07 -11.88 14.76
N SER A 40 -14.94 -11.24 15.07
CA SER A 40 -13.80 -11.84 15.77
C SER A 40 -12.94 -10.78 16.44
N MET A 41 -12.04 -11.21 17.30
CA MET A 41 -10.86 -10.44 17.65
C MET A 41 -9.72 -10.82 16.68
N HIS A 42 -9.01 -9.84 16.17
CA HIS A 42 -7.83 -10.02 15.33
C HIS A 42 -6.59 -9.57 16.10
N ALA A 43 -5.67 -10.48 16.33
CA ALA A 43 -4.37 -10.17 16.92
C ALA A 43 -3.35 -9.92 15.79
N LEU A 44 -2.62 -8.81 15.90
CA LEU A 44 -1.58 -8.41 14.93
C LEU A 44 -0.40 -7.80 15.69
N GLU A 45 0.77 -8.43 15.60
CA GLU A 45 2.00 -7.97 16.27
C GLU A 45 1.78 -7.65 17.78
N GLY A 46 0.99 -8.51 18.46
CA GLY A 46 0.67 -8.35 19.88
C GLY A 46 -0.37 -7.29 20.23
N ASN A 47 -0.98 -6.63 19.24
CA ASN A 47 -2.12 -5.75 19.41
C ASN A 47 -3.41 -6.48 19.00
N GLU A 48 -4.52 -6.21 19.70
CA GLU A 48 -5.79 -6.87 19.48
C GLU A 48 -6.83 -5.85 19.01
N PHE A 49 -7.58 -6.21 17.97
CA PHE A 49 -8.59 -5.36 17.33
C PHE A 49 -9.88 -6.13 17.10
N PRO A 50 -11.05 -5.58 17.43
CA PRO A 50 -12.31 -6.17 17.00
C PRO A 50 -12.47 -5.99 15.49
N VAL A 51 -12.94 -7.05 14.82
CA VAL A 51 -13.32 -7.05 13.41
C VAL A 51 -14.70 -7.65 13.23
N GLY A 52 -15.45 -7.17 12.24
CA GLY A 52 -16.80 -7.62 11.96
C GLY A 52 -17.18 -7.50 10.48
N ALA A 53 -18.37 -8.00 10.17
CA ALA A 53 -18.91 -7.93 8.80
C ALA A 53 -18.86 -6.50 8.27
N GLY A 54 -18.28 -6.32 7.07
CA GLY A 54 -18.05 -5.01 6.46
C GLY A 54 -16.61 -4.52 6.55
N ASP A 55 -15.79 -5.11 7.40
CA ASP A 55 -14.41 -4.68 7.60
C ASP A 55 -13.48 -5.25 6.54
N ILE A 56 -12.59 -4.37 6.04
CA ILE A 56 -11.58 -4.70 5.03
C ILE A 56 -10.25 -4.10 5.46
N PHE A 57 -9.21 -4.91 5.44
CA PHE A 57 -7.85 -4.47 5.80
C PHE A 57 -6.77 -5.26 5.06
N LEU A 58 -5.59 -4.67 4.97
CA LEU A 58 -4.43 -5.27 4.33
C LEU A 58 -3.38 -5.69 5.35
N LEU A 59 -2.87 -6.90 5.21
CA LEU A 59 -1.71 -7.43 5.90
C LEU A 59 -0.53 -7.46 4.93
N GLN A 60 0.63 -6.95 5.34
CA GLN A 60 1.83 -6.86 4.50
C GLN A 60 3.08 -7.34 5.21
N GLY A 61 3.88 -8.08 4.48
CA GLY A 61 5.14 -8.59 4.98
C GLY A 61 4.94 -9.62 6.09
N ARG A 62 6.01 -9.94 6.79
CA ARG A 62 6.02 -11.01 7.82
C ARG A 62 5.37 -10.57 9.13
N GLN A 63 4.15 -10.02 9.06
CA GLN A 63 3.39 -9.65 10.26
C GLN A 63 2.77 -10.90 10.87
N LYS A 64 3.02 -11.11 12.16
CA LYS A 64 2.40 -12.19 12.92
C LYS A 64 0.97 -11.83 13.26
N HIS A 65 0.03 -12.68 12.90
CA HIS A 65 -1.39 -12.44 13.13
C HIS A 65 -2.18 -13.73 13.30
N TYR A 66 -3.37 -13.63 13.93
CA TYR A 66 -4.36 -14.69 14.06
C TYR A 66 -5.72 -14.11 14.49
N PHE A 67 -6.79 -14.91 14.32
CA PHE A 67 -8.14 -14.57 14.77
C PHE A 67 -8.55 -15.44 15.96
N PHE A 68 -9.22 -14.82 16.95
CA PHE A 68 -9.74 -15.52 18.13
C PHE A 68 -11.09 -14.92 18.54
N GLU A 69 -11.82 -15.58 19.48
CA GLU A 69 -13.17 -15.19 19.87
C GLU A 69 -14.12 -15.04 18.67
N ARG A 70 -14.07 -16.00 17.75
CA ARG A 70 -14.83 -15.98 16.50
C ARG A 70 -16.30 -16.29 16.75
N LYS A 71 -17.21 -15.50 16.11
CA LYS A 71 -18.66 -15.68 16.14
C LYS A 71 -19.16 -15.66 14.69
N ASP A 72 -19.44 -16.83 14.15
CA ASP A 72 -19.93 -17.02 12.77
C ASP A 72 -19.08 -16.27 11.73
N LEU A 73 -17.77 -16.22 11.96
CA LEU A 73 -16.83 -15.47 11.13
C LEU A 73 -16.73 -16.11 9.74
N LYS A 74 -17.04 -15.31 8.71
CA LYS A 74 -16.73 -15.63 7.32
C LYS A 74 -15.90 -14.51 6.71
N LEU A 75 -14.85 -14.87 6.01
CA LEU A 75 -13.99 -13.92 5.35
C LEU A 75 -13.49 -14.43 3.99
N ILE A 76 -13.07 -13.51 3.15
CA ILE A 76 -12.39 -13.77 1.88
C ILE A 76 -10.99 -13.18 1.98
N ASN A 77 -9.98 -13.99 1.74
CA ASN A 77 -8.58 -13.56 1.65
C ASN A 77 -8.12 -13.53 0.19
N ILE A 78 -7.64 -12.38 -0.25
CA ILE A 78 -7.02 -12.20 -1.57
C ILE A 78 -5.52 -12.04 -1.35
N MET A 79 -4.76 -13.08 -1.71
CA MET A 79 -3.32 -13.16 -1.51
C MET A 79 -2.58 -12.86 -2.81
N TYR A 80 -1.64 -11.91 -2.78
CA TYR A 80 -0.85 -11.53 -3.94
C TYR A 80 0.56 -11.08 -3.56
N ASP A 81 1.51 -11.30 -4.46
CA ASP A 81 2.87 -10.78 -4.36
C ASP A 81 2.96 -9.47 -5.16
N PRO A 82 3.13 -8.30 -4.49
CA PRO A 82 3.19 -7.01 -5.18
C PRO A 82 4.32 -6.94 -6.21
N ALA A 83 5.45 -7.62 -5.97
CA ALA A 83 6.59 -7.61 -6.89
C ALA A 83 6.29 -8.37 -8.20
N ARG A 84 5.43 -9.40 -8.13
CA ARG A 84 5.05 -10.23 -9.30
C ARG A 84 3.85 -9.73 -10.04
N ILE A 85 2.90 -9.07 -9.34
CA ILE A 85 1.64 -8.68 -9.95
C ILE A 85 1.80 -7.50 -10.92
N GLY A 86 2.83 -6.65 -10.75
CA GLY A 86 3.12 -5.53 -11.65
C GLY A 86 2.00 -4.48 -11.69
N LEU A 87 1.51 -4.06 -10.54
CA LEU A 87 0.52 -2.99 -10.44
C LEU A 87 1.11 -1.64 -10.91
N PRO A 88 0.29 -0.75 -11.52
CA PRO A 88 0.71 0.58 -11.93
C PRO A 88 0.86 1.51 -10.70
N GLU A 89 1.88 1.26 -9.88
CA GLU A 89 2.06 1.97 -8.61
C GLU A 89 2.14 3.48 -8.75
N ASN A 90 2.73 4.00 -9.82
CA ASN A 90 2.82 5.45 -10.03
C ASN A 90 1.44 6.10 -10.12
N ASP A 91 0.47 5.44 -10.78
CA ASP A 91 -0.89 5.94 -10.91
C ASP A 91 -1.68 5.72 -9.62
N LEU A 92 -1.51 4.57 -8.99
CA LEU A 92 -2.18 4.25 -7.72
C LEU A 92 -1.75 5.22 -6.60
N ARG A 93 -0.47 5.58 -6.52
CA ARG A 93 0.05 6.53 -5.52
C ARG A 93 -0.51 7.94 -5.65
N GLN A 94 -1.13 8.29 -6.78
CA GLN A 94 -1.86 9.54 -6.95
C GLN A 94 -3.25 9.52 -6.27
N LEU A 95 -3.75 8.35 -5.86
CA LEU A 95 -5.00 8.20 -5.13
C LEU A 95 -4.73 8.29 -3.62
N PRO A 96 -5.24 9.33 -2.92
CA PRO A 96 -5.01 9.49 -1.48
C PRO A 96 -5.48 8.30 -0.65
N GLY A 97 -6.61 7.69 -1.00
CA GLY A 97 -7.13 6.50 -0.34
C GLY A 97 -6.25 5.26 -0.56
N TYR A 98 -5.62 5.11 -1.74
CA TYR A 98 -4.62 4.06 -1.94
C TYR A 98 -3.41 4.27 -1.03
N CYS A 99 -2.89 5.48 -0.98
CA CYS A 99 -1.78 5.79 -0.09
C CYS A 99 -2.15 5.50 1.37
N ALA A 100 -3.34 5.93 1.81
CA ALA A 100 -3.80 5.71 3.17
C ALA A 100 -3.95 4.22 3.50
N MET A 101 -4.77 3.50 2.74
CA MET A 101 -5.15 2.11 3.03
C MET A 101 -4.03 1.10 2.74
N PHE A 102 -3.36 1.23 1.58
CA PHE A 102 -2.44 0.21 1.10
C PHE A 102 -0.97 0.47 1.43
N LEU A 103 -0.57 1.73 1.71
CA LEU A 103 0.82 2.06 2.00
C LEU A 103 1.04 2.46 3.46
N LEU A 104 0.17 3.32 4.01
CA LEU A 104 0.39 3.95 5.30
C LEU A 104 -0.19 3.15 6.46
N GLU A 105 -1.44 2.70 6.32
CA GLU A 105 -2.16 1.99 7.38
C GLU A 105 -1.44 0.72 7.86
N PRO A 106 -0.93 -0.18 6.98
CA PRO A 106 -0.24 -1.38 7.43
C PRO A 106 1.02 -1.08 8.26
N THR A 107 1.75 0.00 7.92
CA THR A 107 2.94 0.44 8.66
C THR A 107 2.56 1.13 9.95
N TYR A 108 1.54 2.00 9.92
CA TYR A 108 1.07 2.74 11.08
C TYR A 108 0.50 1.82 12.15
N ARG A 109 -0.23 0.78 11.75
CA ARG A 109 -0.83 -0.23 12.63
C ARG A 109 0.21 -1.01 13.43
N LYS A 110 1.41 -1.25 12.87
CA LYS A 110 2.53 -1.89 13.60
C LYS A 110 2.99 -1.11 14.82
N GLN A 111 2.90 0.21 14.78
CA GLN A 111 3.48 1.11 15.79
C GLN A 111 2.44 1.64 16.78
N HIS A 112 1.17 1.53 16.45
CA HIS A 112 0.08 2.14 17.21
C HIS A 112 -1.06 1.14 17.40
N ARG A 113 -1.72 1.17 18.57
CA ARG A 113 -3.00 0.50 18.77
C ARG A 113 -4.06 1.19 17.90
N PHE A 114 -4.18 0.72 16.69
CA PHE A 114 -4.97 1.36 15.66
C PHE A 114 -6.01 0.38 15.14
N ALA A 115 -7.25 0.58 15.57
CA ALA A 115 -8.40 -0.25 15.18
C ALA A 115 -9.04 0.22 13.85
N SER A 116 -8.35 1.06 13.06
CA SER A 116 -8.93 1.52 11.81
C SER A 116 -8.71 0.50 10.71
N HIS A 117 -9.78 0.16 10.09
CA HIS A 117 -9.88 -0.58 8.85
C HIS A 117 -11.01 0.05 8.05
N LEU A 118 -11.00 -0.14 6.75
CA LEU A 118 -12.11 0.30 5.91
C LEU A 118 -13.36 -0.49 6.29
N HIS A 119 -14.43 0.20 6.65
CA HIS A 119 -15.73 -0.42 6.89
C HIS A 119 -16.72 -0.02 5.81
N LEU A 120 -17.25 -0.99 5.09
CA LEU A 120 -18.23 -0.80 4.03
C LEU A 120 -19.63 -1.26 4.47
N GLY A 121 -20.61 -0.41 4.19
CA GLY A 121 -22.02 -0.79 4.33
C GLY A 121 -22.43 -1.86 3.29
N PRO A 122 -23.60 -2.52 3.48
CA PRO A 122 -24.00 -3.70 2.73
C PRO A 122 -23.98 -3.52 1.20
N VAL A 123 -24.44 -2.38 0.68
CA VAL A 123 -24.50 -2.11 -0.75
C VAL A 123 -23.11 -2.05 -1.39
N ARG A 124 -22.16 -1.38 -0.72
CA ARG A 124 -20.77 -1.27 -1.19
C ARG A 124 -20.04 -2.60 -1.03
N MET A 125 -20.30 -3.32 0.06
CA MET A 125 -19.74 -4.65 0.30
C MET A 125 -20.19 -5.66 -0.76
N ALA A 126 -21.44 -5.61 -1.24
CA ALA A 126 -21.91 -6.47 -2.31
C ALA A 126 -21.07 -6.37 -3.59
N ARG A 127 -20.59 -5.16 -3.94
CA ARG A 127 -19.67 -4.98 -5.08
C ARG A 127 -18.32 -5.63 -4.84
N VAL A 128 -17.78 -5.53 -3.63
CA VAL A 128 -16.51 -6.17 -3.25
C VAL A 128 -16.64 -7.68 -3.31
N GLN A 129 -17.72 -8.24 -2.76
CA GLN A 129 -17.99 -9.67 -2.80
C GLN A 129 -18.13 -10.17 -4.24
N GLN A 130 -18.84 -9.45 -5.11
CA GLN A 130 -18.96 -9.79 -6.52
C GLN A 130 -17.59 -9.86 -7.22
N LEU A 131 -16.72 -8.85 -7.02
CA LEU A 131 -15.37 -8.85 -7.58
C LEU A 131 -14.53 -10.03 -7.06
N ALA A 132 -14.63 -10.31 -5.76
CA ALA A 132 -13.92 -11.44 -5.17
C ALA A 132 -14.40 -12.80 -5.71
N GLU A 133 -15.71 -12.97 -5.93
CA GLU A 133 -16.29 -14.17 -6.54
C GLU A 133 -15.86 -14.36 -8.00
N GLU A 134 -15.77 -13.26 -8.75
CA GLU A 134 -15.28 -13.30 -10.12
C GLU A 134 -13.79 -13.70 -10.16
N MET A 135 -12.98 -13.19 -9.20
CA MET A 135 -11.58 -13.57 -9.07
C MET A 135 -11.40 -15.03 -8.64
N GLU A 136 -12.24 -15.51 -7.71
CA GLU A 136 -12.23 -16.91 -7.26
C GLU A 136 -12.48 -17.87 -8.42
N ARG A 137 -13.57 -17.65 -9.19
CA ARG A 137 -13.90 -18.44 -10.37
C ARG A 137 -12.78 -18.46 -11.40
N GLU A 138 -12.17 -17.31 -11.66
CA GLU A 138 -11.05 -17.21 -12.61
C GLU A 138 -9.79 -17.94 -12.09
N SER A 139 -9.54 -17.88 -10.79
CA SER A 139 -8.42 -18.59 -10.14
C SER A 139 -8.59 -20.11 -10.17
N GLU A 140 -9.83 -20.60 -10.13
CA GLU A 140 -10.16 -22.03 -10.19
C GLU A 140 -10.16 -22.57 -11.63
N ALA A 141 -10.76 -21.83 -12.56
CA ALA A 141 -10.87 -22.25 -13.97
C ALA A 141 -9.51 -22.35 -14.66
N ARG A 142 -8.57 -21.47 -14.34
CA ARG A 142 -7.20 -21.43 -14.89
C ARG A 142 -7.14 -21.47 -16.41
N GLU A 143 -8.11 -20.86 -17.07
CA GLU A 143 -8.11 -20.78 -18.53
C GLU A 143 -6.93 -19.92 -19.05
N PRO A 144 -6.52 -20.06 -20.31
CA PRO A 144 -5.48 -19.23 -20.89
C PRO A 144 -5.78 -17.74 -20.71
N GLY A 145 -4.86 -16.99 -20.09
CA GLY A 145 -5.05 -15.56 -19.79
C GLY A 145 -5.61 -15.27 -18.40
N HIS A 146 -5.94 -16.26 -17.58
CA HIS A 146 -6.47 -16.08 -16.22
C HIS A 146 -5.61 -15.13 -15.35
N GLU A 147 -4.29 -15.18 -15.44
CA GLU A 147 -3.42 -14.28 -14.66
C GLU A 147 -3.60 -12.80 -15.04
N ALA A 148 -3.84 -12.52 -16.34
CA ALA A 148 -4.11 -11.16 -16.80
C ALA A 148 -5.47 -10.65 -16.30
N ILE A 149 -6.50 -11.49 -16.35
CA ILE A 149 -7.84 -11.18 -15.82
C ILE A 149 -7.78 -10.96 -14.30
N LEU A 150 -7.14 -11.86 -13.58
CA LEU A 150 -6.96 -11.73 -12.12
C LEU A 150 -6.24 -10.42 -11.74
N ARG A 151 -5.20 -10.02 -12.49
CA ARG A 151 -4.51 -8.75 -12.29
C ARG A 151 -5.42 -7.55 -12.54
N ALA A 152 -6.20 -7.57 -13.61
CA ALA A 152 -7.15 -6.51 -13.94
C ALA A 152 -8.23 -6.36 -12.85
N LYS A 153 -8.79 -7.48 -12.38
CA LYS A 153 -9.79 -7.49 -11.30
C LYS A 153 -9.22 -7.04 -9.96
N LEU A 154 -8.00 -7.44 -9.62
CA LEU A 154 -7.32 -6.94 -8.42
C LEU A 154 -7.10 -5.43 -8.50
N LEU A 155 -6.67 -4.92 -9.65
CA LEU A 155 -6.50 -3.48 -9.85
C LEU A 155 -7.83 -2.73 -9.71
N GLU A 156 -8.91 -3.26 -10.30
CA GLU A 156 -10.27 -2.70 -10.15
C GLU A 156 -10.67 -2.65 -8.67
N LEU A 157 -10.48 -3.74 -7.93
CA LEU A 157 -10.79 -3.82 -6.51
C LEU A 157 -9.97 -2.81 -5.68
N ILE A 158 -8.67 -2.72 -5.91
CA ILE A 158 -7.79 -1.76 -5.23
C ILE A 158 -8.25 -0.32 -5.48
N VAL A 159 -8.56 0.03 -6.73
CA VAL A 159 -9.06 1.37 -7.07
C VAL A 159 -10.41 1.63 -6.43
N TYR A 160 -11.32 0.65 -6.44
CA TYR A 160 -12.62 0.76 -5.78
C TYR A 160 -12.46 1.03 -4.28
N LEU A 161 -11.72 0.20 -3.55
CA LEU A 161 -11.49 0.37 -2.12
C LEU A 161 -10.79 1.70 -1.79
N SER A 162 -9.85 2.12 -2.63
CA SER A 162 -9.17 3.41 -2.48
C SER A 162 -10.14 4.60 -2.58
N ARG A 163 -11.17 4.50 -3.41
CA ARG A 163 -12.20 5.55 -3.55
C ARG A 163 -13.21 5.53 -2.41
N GLU A 164 -13.42 4.38 -1.77
CA GLU A 164 -14.31 4.24 -0.62
C GLU A 164 -13.64 4.62 0.71
N TYR A 165 -12.31 4.57 0.80
CA TYR A 165 -11.56 4.83 2.03
C TYR A 165 -11.85 6.20 2.68
N PRO A 166 -12.10 7.32 1.95
CA PRO A 166 -12.46 8.60 2.54
C PRO A 166 -13.73 8.60 3.40
N GLU A 167 -14.60 7.62 3.23
CA GLU A 167 -15.83 7.44 4.03
C GLU A 167 -15.58 6.83 5.42
N THR A 168 -14.34 6.40 5.70
CA THR A 168 -13.94 5.84 7.00
C THR A 168 -14.00 6.93 8.08
N LYS A 169 -14.62 6.63 9.23
CA LYS A 169 -14.98 7.64 10.24
C LYS A 169 -13.97 7.83 11.37
N THR A 170 -12.86 7.10 11.40
CA THR A 170 -11.90 7.22 12.49
C THR A 170 -10.97 8.43 12.32
N ILE A 171 -10.54 9.03 13.44
CA ILE A 171 -9.63 10.18 13.45
C ILE A 171 -8.31 9.82 12.78
N GLU A 172 -7.83 8.62 13.04
CA GLU A 172 -6.57 8.09 12.50
C GLU A 172 -6.66 7.88 10.98
N ALA A 173 -7.74 7.26 10.50
CA ALA A 173 -7.94 7.08 9.06
C ALA A 173 -7.99 8.44 8.34
N HIS A 174 -8.66 9.42 8.92
CA HIS A 174 -8.63 10.79 8.38
C HIS A 174 -7.23 11.40 8.41
N ALA A 175 -6.42 11.13 9.47
CA ALA A 175 -5.06 11.61 9.51
C ALA A 175 -4.19 10.95 8.44
N LEU A 176 -4.33 9.63 8.21
CA LEU A 176 -3.63 8.91 7.15
C LEU A 176 -4.09 9.35 5.76
N LEU A 177 -5.39 9.59 5.56
CA LEU A 177 -5.92 10.13 4.31
C LEU A 177 -5.33 11.50 3.97
N ARG A 178 -5.20 12.40 4.96
CA ARG A 178 -4.55 13.71 4.78
C ARG A 178 -3.07 13.56 4.40
N VAL A 179 -2.35 12.61 5.00
CA VAL A 179 -0.98 12.27 4.56
C VAL A 179 -1.01 11.68 3.15
N GLY A 180 -1.99 10.87 2.82
CA GLY A 180 -2.21 10.34 1.46
C GLY A 180 -2.39 11.44 0.41
N HIS A 181 -3.12 12.52 0.73
CA HIS A 181 -3.22 13.70 -0.14
C HIS A 181 -1.86 14.36 -0.38
N VAL A 182 -1.02 14.48 0.65
CA VAL A 182 0.33 15.02 0.49
C VAL A 182 1.18 14.11 -0.40
N ILE A 183 1.15 12.80 -0.19
CA ILE A 183 1.88 11.84 -1.02
C ILE A 183 1.41 11.93 -2.46
N GLY A 184 0.09 11.92 -2.72
CA GLY A 184 -0.48 12.02 -4.05
C GLY A 184 -0.04 13.29 -4.78
N ALA A 185 -0.01 14.43 -4.09
CA ALA A 185 0.48 15.70 -4.66
C ALA A 185 1.97 15.62 -5.00
N LEU A 186 2.80 15.08 -4.11
CA LEU A 186 4.23 14.90 -4.34
C LEU A 186 4.51 13.93 -5.50
N GLU A 187 3.79 12.82 -5.61
CA GLU A 187 3.93 11.85 -6.72
C GLU A 187 3.53 12.46 -8.07
N LYS A 188 2.45 13.26 -8.09
CA LYS A 188 1.94 13.90 -9.31
C LYS A 188 2.86 14.99 -9.83
N GLU A 189 3.42 15.80 -8.94
CA GLU A 189 4.22 16.98 -9.27
C GLU A 189 5.61 16.92 -8.60
N PHE A 190 6.30 15.78 -8.69
CA PHE A 190 7.55 15.53 -7.96
C PHE A 190 8.70 16.48 -8.33
N SER A 191 8.73 17.00 -9.56
CA SER A 191 9.77 17.95 -9.99
C SER A 191 9.53 19.39 -9.54
N ARG A 192 8.29 19.71 -9.07
CA ARG A 192 7.94 21.04 -8.60
C ARG A 192 8.71 21.43 -7.32
N ASP A 193 9.07 22.69 -7.18
CA ASP A 193 9.67 23.25 -5.97
C ASP A 193 8.62 23.37 -4.84
N TRP A 194 8.44 22.29 -4.10
CA TRP A 194 7.49 22.21 -3.00
C TRP A 194 8.01 22.90 -1.73
N LYS A 195 7.18 23.78 -1.17
CA LYS A 195 7.41 24.37 0.15
C LYS A 195 6.62 23.62 1.22
N LEU A 196 7.16 23.57 2.44
CA LEU A 196 6.49 22.89 3.54
C LEU A 196 5.10 23.46 3.81
N GLU A 197 4.95 24.78 3.72
CA GLU A 197 3.69 25.50 3.93
C GLU A 197 2.59 25.03 2.98
N GLU A 198 2.92 24.72 1.73
CA GLU A 198 1.98 24.17 0.74
C GLU A 198 1.51 22.77 1.14
N LEU A 199 2.44 21.92 1.63
CA LEU A 199 2.11 20.59 2.11
C LEU A 199 1.24 20.62 3.37
N LEU A 200 1.46 21.58 4.27
CA LEU A 200 0.60 21.84 5.42
C LEU A 200 -0.82 22.24 4.98
N GLY A 201 -0.92 23.08 3.94
CA GLY A 201 -2.19 23.47 3.35
C GLY A 201 -2.96 22.28 2.77
N ILE A 202 -2.29 21.40 2.02
CA ILE A 202 -2.88 20.18 1.44
C ILE A 202 -3.35 19.22 2.55
N ALA A 203 -2.52 19.03 3.60
CA ALA A 203 -2.86 18.14 4.70
C ALA A 203 -3.93 18.70 5.63
N HIS A 204 -4.18 20.00 5.62
CA HIS A 204 -4.97 20.69 6.67
C HIS A 204 -4.52 20.32 8.08
N MET A 205 -3.20 20.30 8.30
CA MET A 205 -2.56 19.93 9.56
C MET A 205 -1.58 21.00 10.03
N SER A 206 -1.37 21.07 11.34
CA SER A 206 -0.22 21.82 11.88
C SER A 206 1.10 21.13 11.49
N ARG A 207 2.19 21.90 11.46
CA ARG A 207 3.53 21.38 11.16
C ARG A 207 3.90 20.17 12.02
N SER A 208 3.74 20.29 13.33
CA SER A 208 4.08 19.22 14.29
C SER A 208 3.27 17.95 14.02
N ASN A 209 1.96 18.10 13.73
CA ASN A 209 1.08 16.95 13.47
C ASN A 209 1.42 16.27 12.15
N LEU A 210 1.60 17.03 11.04
CA LEU A 210 2.01 16.46 9.76
C LEU A 210 3.33 15.71 9.90
N MET A 211 4.36 16.32 10.49
CA MET A 211 5.66 15.68 10.66
C MET A 211 5.58 14.40 11.47
N ARG A 212 4.79 14.39 12.55
CA ARG A 212 4.59 13.23 13.41
C ARG A 212 3.88 12.10 12.66
N VAL A 213 2.72 12.36 12.06
CA VAL A 213 1.91 11.33 11.36
C VAL A 213 2.64 10.83 10.12
N PHE A 214 3.20 11.74 9.31
CA PHE A 214 3.93 11.37 8.10
C PHE A 214 5.13 10.49 8.42
N LYS A 215 5.93 10.84 9.44
CA LYS A 215 7.09 10.05 9.86
C LYS A 215 6.69 8.71 10.47
N ALA A 216 5.63 8.67 11.28
CA ALA A 216 5.11 7.40 11.82
C ALA A 216 4.64 6.46 10.72
N ALA A 217 3.99 6.98 9.66
CA ALA A 217 3.45 6.18 8.58
C ALA A 217 4.47 5.81 7.50
N THR A 218 5.49 6.66 7.23
CA THR A 218 6.45 6.47 6.12
C THR A 218 7.89 6.23 6.58
N GLY A 219 8.18 6.43 7.86
CA GLY A 219 9.54 6.38 8.40
C GLY A 219 10.39 7.63 8.12
N GLN A 220 9.87 8.65 7.43
CA GLN A 220 10.63 9.82 6.95
C GLN A 220 9.77 11.10 6.96
N SER A 221 10.41 12.25 6.81
CA SER A 221 9.68 13.52 6.65
C SER A 221 9.15 13.68 5.21
N PRO A 222 8.17 14.59 4.96
CA PRO A 222 7.65 14.85 3.62
C PRO A 222 8.74 15.24 2.60
N ILE A 223 9.71 16.06 3.02
CA ILE A 223 10.82 16.49 2.15
C ILE A 223 11.80 15.36 1.87
N GLU A 224 12.11 14.50 2.86
CA GLU A 224 12.93 13.31 2.63
C GLU A 224 12.22 12.32 1.70
N TYR A 225 10.90 12.18 1.80
CA TYR A 225 10.09 11.41 0.87
C TYR A 225 10.21 11.95 -0.57
N LEU A 226 10.04 13.26 -0.76
CA LEU A 226 10.19 13.91 -2.07
C LEU A 226 11.58 13.68 -2.66
N ILE A 227 12.64 13.84 -1.85
CA ILE A 227 14.01 13.58 -2.30
C ILE A 227 14.17 12.14 -2.78
N ARG A 228 13.68 11.15 -2.02
CA ARG A 228 13.73 9.74 -2.42
C ARG A 228 12.94 9.46 -3.70
N LEU A 229 11.76 10.03 -3.83
CA LEU A 229 10.92 9.93 -5.02
C LEU A 229 11.68 10.46 -6.26
N ARG A 230 12.26 11.66 -6.17
CA ARG A 230 13.08 12.25 -7.23
C ARG A 230 14.28 11.36 -7.61
N ILE A 231 14.94 10.76 -6.61
CA ILE A 231 16.06 9.84 -6.88
C ILE A 231 15.56 8.57 -7.58
N GLN A 232 14.41 8.00 -7.23
CA GLN A 232 13.82 6.87 -7.95
C GLN A 232 13.49 7.21 -9.41
N LYS A 233 12.89 8.39 -9.67
CA LYS A 233 12.64 8.86 -11.04
C LYS A 233 13.96 9.09 -11.81
N ALA A 234 14.97 9.66 -11.17
CA ALA A 234 16.30 9.82 -11.77
C ALA A 234 16.96 8.49 -12.14
N MET A 235 16.80 7.44 -11.32
CA MET A 235 17.31 6.11 -11.66
C MET A 235 16.66 5.54 -12.92
N ALA A 236 15.35 5.78 -13.13
CA ALA A 236 14.66 5.39 -14.36
C ALA A 236 15.21 6.16 -15.59
N LEU A 237 15.42 7.48 -15.47
CA LEU A 237 16.02 8.30 -16.54
C LEU A 237 17.46 7.88 -16.84
N LEU A 238 18.27 7.59 -15.82
CA LEU A 238 19.64 7.10 -15.98
C LEU A 238 19.72 5.78 -16.74
N ARG A 239 18.68 4.93 -16.66
CA ARG A 239 18.61 3.64 -17.36
C ARG A 239 18.11 3.77 -18.79
N ASN A 240 17.17 4.68 -19.04
CA ASN A 240 16.35 4.67 -20.25
C ASN A 240 16.63 5.85 -21.19
N THR A 241 17.57 6.75 -20.84
CA THR A 241 17.87 7.95 -21.63
C THR A 241 19.37 8.26 -21.64
N ASP A 242 19.80 9.04 -22.65
CA ASP A 242 21.16 9.55 -22.78
C ASP A 242 21.34 10.94 -22.14
N LEU A 243 20.36 11.42 -21.38
CA LEU A 243 20.44 12.70 -20.68
C LEU A 243 21.66 12.74 -19.75
N THR A 244 22.37 13.88 -19.74
CA THR A 244 23.45 14.07 -18.78
C THR A 244 22.98 14.05 -17.33
N VAL A 245 23.88 13.81 -16.40
CA VAL A 245 23.56 13.83 -14.96
C VAL A 245 22.98 15.19 -14.54
N THR A 246 23.43 16.27 -15.16
CA THR A 246 22.94 17.63 -14.88
C THR A 246 21.50 17.82 -15.40
N GLU A 247 21.23 17.39 -16.64
CA GLU A 247 19.87 17.44 -17.20
C GLU A 247 18.88 16.60 -16.38
N ILE A 248 19.28 15.38 -16.00
CA ILE A 248 18.45 14.53 -15.13
C ILE A 248 18.19 15.21 -13.79
N ALA A 249 19.18 15.86 -13.17
CA ALA A 249 18.98 16.57 -11.92
C ALA A 249 17.88 17.65 -12.05
N ILE A 250 17.93 18.43 -13.13
CA ILE A 250 16.92 19.47 -13.42
C ILE A 250 15.55 18.85 -13.68
N GLU A 251 15.48 17.81 -14.53
CA GLU A 251 14.24 17.12 -14.90
C GLU A 251 13.50 16.55 -13.70
N VAL A 252 14.23 16.03 -12.72
CA VAL A 252 13.62 15.50 -11.50
C VAL A 252 13.43 16.55 -10.39
N GLY A 253 13.70 17.83 -10.67
CA GLY A 253 13.39 18.95 -9.79
C GLY A 253 14.49 19.36 -8.80
N PHE A 254 15.77 19.03 -9.05
CA PHE A 254 16.87 19.59 -8.28
C PHE A 254 17.44 20.83 -8.98
N ASN A 255 17.55 21.94 -8.25
CA ASN A 255 18.12 23.19 -8.77
C ASN A 255 19.67 23.19 -8.76
N ASP A 256 20.30 22.20 -8.12
CA ASP A 256 21.75 22.06 -8.00
C ASP A 256 22.16 20.58 -8.22
N SER A 257 22.95 20.34 -9.27
CA SER A 257 23.42 19.01 -9.66
C SER A 257 24.42 18.42 -8.64
N ASN A 258 25.15 19.26 -7.89
CA ASN A 258 26.03 18.78 -6.81
C ASN A 258 25.20 18.31 -5.61
N TYR A 259 24.14 19.05 -5.27
CA TYR A 259 23.19 18.62 -4.23
C TYR A 259 22.48 17.33 -4.64
N PHE A 260 22.01 17.24 -5.88
CA PHE A 260 21.46 16.01 -6.45
C PHE A 260 22.42 14.82 -6.30
N THR A 261 23.68 14.99 -6.73
CA THR A 261 24.71 13.93 -6.66
C THR A 261 24.95 13.46 -5.22
N ARG A 262 24.97 14.39 -4.25
CA ARG A 262 25.09 14.05 -2.82
C ARG A 262 23.87 13.27 -2.32
N GLN A 263 22.65 13.68 -2.68
CA GLN A 263 21.41 13.00 -2.28
C GLN A 263 21.30 11.62 -2.93
N PHE A 264 21.64 11.50 -4.21
CA PHE A 264 21.67 10.23 -4.93
C PHE A 264 22.62 9.23 -4.26
N ARG A 265 23.84 9.67 -3.90
CA ARG A 265 24.81 8.83 -3.19
C ARG A 265 24.27 8.44 -1.80
N LYS A 266 23.64 9.36 -1.09
CA LYS A 266 23.05 9.08 0.25
C LYS A 266 21.94 8.02 0.18
N VAL A 267 21.10 8.05 -0.86
CA VAL A 267 19.97 7.15 -1.03
C VAL A 267 20.37 5.80 -1.64
N HIS A 268 21.25 5.84 -2.68
CA HIS A 268 21.60 4.65 -3.49
C HIS A 268 22.97 4.05 -3.14
N GLY A 269 23.80 4.73 -2.37
CA GLY A 269 25.15 4.27 -2.01
C GLY A 269 26.25 4.62 -3.05
N GLN A 270 25.86 5.04 -4.28
CA GLN A 270 26.79 5.34 -5.39
C GLN A 270 26.44 6.66 -6.07
N SER A 271 27.38 7.23 -6.85
CA SER A 271 27.09 8.42 -7.65
C SER A 271 26.23 8.08 -8.88
N PRO A 272 25.44 9.04 -9.42
CA PRO A 272 24.64 8.84 -10.65
C PRO A 272 25.49 8.33 -11.83
N ARG A 273 26.67 8.90 -12.02
CA ARG A 273 27.59 8.50 -13.09
C ARG A 273 28.03 7.04 -12.93
N ARG A 274 28.44 6.63 -11.72
CA ARG A 274 28.82 5.23 -11.45
C ARG A 274 27.65 4.27 -11.65
N PHE A 275 26.44 4.68 -11.25
CA PHE A 275 25.24 3.91 -11.48
C PHE A 275 25.00 3.64 -12.96
N ARG A 276 25.14 4.66 -13.85
CA ARG A 276 25.01 4.52 -15.30
C ARG A 276 26.08 3.59 -15.90
N THR A 277 27.35 3.77 -15.52
CA THR A 277 28.45 2.92 -16.01
C THR A 277 28.23 1.43 -15.66
N MET A 278 27.71 1.12 -14.47
CA MET A 278 27.43 -0.26 -14.07
C MET A 278 26.30 -0.91 -14.88
N LEU A 279 25.44 -0.14 -15.53
CA LEU A 279 24.39 -0.64 -16.42
C LEU A 279 24.91 -0.92 -17.84
N GLY A 280 26.20 -0.69 -18.12
CA GLY A 280 26.77 -0.84 -19.46
C GLY A 280 26.38 0.27 -20.45
N ILE A 281 25.80 1.36 -19.96
CA ILE A 281 25.39 2.50 -20.74
C ILE A 281 26.56 3.50 -20.65
N GLU A 282 27.46 3.46 -21.64
CA GLU A 282 28.49 4.48 -21.82
C GLU A 282 27.83 5.79 -22.23
N GLY A 283 28.02 6.85 -21.43
CA GLY A 283 27.55 8.20 -21.72
C GLY A 283 28.69 9.07 -22.27
#